data_6bdbe6ef95d919b921f8cb7dc76fded2
#
_entry.id   6bdbe6ef95d919b921f8cb7dc76fded2
#
_cell.length_a   1.000
_cell.length_b   1.000
_cell.length_c   1.000
_cell.angle_alpha   90.00
_cell.angle_beta   90.00
_cell.angle_gamma   90.00
#
_symmetry.space_group_name_H-M   'P 1'
#
loop_
_entity.id
_entity.type
_entity.pdbx_description
1 polymer ?
#
loop_
_entity_poly.entity_id
_entity_poly.type
_entity_poly.pdbx_seq_one_letter_code
_entity_poly.pdbx_strand_id
1 'polypeptide(L)'
;MSEPERVRERQATPPSESPREDPPIEPEPPEQPDEGVDAPSDDGYSSDSASATSTSISSSVRDYQFENSRRYHKFKEGLYQFPNDMPEQEREDMKHTVAVHLLGGKLHNAPLERPQKIIDIGTGTGSWAIDMGDEYPAAEVIGIDLSPIQPPWVPPNVKFLVDDAEAPWLHRPNSLDLVHLRNMSTAIKNWPALFEQAYSTLKPGGWIELPEFRWVYGCDDGTLRPDYTPPQMVANIRDALATFGIEMHAAEKNADRLREAGFVNIRHEIKKVPVGTWPKDPSMKMIGLYNRSVIYDGLQAITMGPFTRGLGWKPEEVEVFLVKVRKDLMDTSVHSYVHFHSLCAQKPGAPS
;
A
#
# COMPACT_ATOMS: atom_id res chain seq x y z
N MET A 1 -20.07 40.11 44.50
CA MET A 1 -20.64 38.73 44.39
C MET A 1 -20.16 38.19 43.08
N SER A 2 -19.13 37.34 43.14
CA SER A 2 -18.46 36.76 41.97
C SER A 2 -19.06 35.38 41.70
N GLU A 3 -19.53 35.15 40.48
CA GLU A 3 -20.01 33.83 40.06
C GLU A 3 -18.85 32.86 39.92
N PRO A 4 -18.99 31.57 40.26
CA PRO A 4 -17.94 30.58 40.09
C PRO A 4 -17.90 30.06 38.65
N GLU A 5 -16.69 30.07 38.02
CA GLU A 5 -16.34 29.44 36.77
C GLU A 5 -16.72 27.95 36.80
N ARG A 6 -17.55 27.52 35.85
CA ARG A 6 -17.82 26.09 35.61
C ARG A 6 -16.61 25.47 34.88
N VAL A 7 -15.86 24.67 35.58
CA VAL A 7 -14.89 23.76 35.02
C VAL A 7 -15.63 22.75 34.13
N ARG A 8 -15.38 22.81 32.81
CA ARG A 8 -15.85 21.77 31.87
C ARG A 8 -15.01 20.52 32.09
N GLU A 9 -15.63 19.50 32.68
CA GLU A 9 -15.09 18.14 32.70
C GLU A 9 -14.86 17.67 31.26
N ARG A 10 -13.61 17.37 30.94
CA ARG A 10 -13.26 16.65 29.70
C ARG A 10 -13.81 15.23 29.83
N GLN A 11 -14.77 14.87 28.98
CA GLN A 11 -15.20 13.48 28.85
C GLN A 11 -14.01 12.62 28.50
N ALA A 12 -13.73 11.63 29.33
CA ALA A 12 -12.67 10.65 29.09
C ALA A 12 -12.98 9.87 27.81
N THR A 13 -12.05 9.89 26.86
CA THR A 13 -12.07 9.03 25.66
C THR A 13 -12.10 7.58 26.12
N PRO A 14 -12.93 6.71 25.53
CA PRO A 14 -12.92 5.28 25.86
C PRO A 14 -11.54 4.69 25.54
N PRO A 15 -11.08 3.69 26.32
CA PRO A 15 -9.78 3.07 26.11
C PRO A 15 -9.68 2.49 24.68
N SER A 16 -8.53 2.67 24.04
CA SER A 16 -8.24 2.11 22.74
C SER A 16 -8.30 0.58 22.81
N GLU A 17 -9.17 -0.06 22.03
CA GLU A 17 -9.04 -1.49 21.80
C GLU A 17 -7.70 -1.76 21.14
N SER A 18 -6.92 -2.71 21.65
CA SER A 18 -5.73 -3.21 20.99
C SER A 18 -6.09 -3.75 19.61
N PRO A 19 -5.21 -3.63 18.60
CA PRO A 19 -5.45 -4.21 17.29
C PRO A 19 -5.80 -5.69 17.40
N ARG A 20 -6.79 -6.16 16.62
CA ARG A 20 -7.09 -7.60 16.52
C ARG A 20 -6.10 -8.21 15.55
N GLU A 21 -5.34 -9.18 16.02
CA GLU A 21 -4.41 -9.95 15.20
C GLU A 21 -5.00 -11.32 14.85
N ASP A 22 -4.67 -11.82 13.67
CA ASP A 22 -5.04 -13.17 13.24
C ASP A 22 -4.35 -14.25 14.10
N PRO A 23 -5.01 -15.40 14.30
CA PRO A 23 -4.39 -16.57 14.94
C PRO A 23 -3.21 -17.12 14.12
N PRO A 24 -2.42 -18.07 14.69
CA PRO A 24 -1.39 -18.78 13.93
C PRO A 24 -1.96 -19.44 12.67
N ILE A 25 -1.19 -19.38 11.56
CA ILE A 25 -1.56 -20.03 10.31
C ILE A 25 -1.10 -21.51 10.36
N GLU A 26 -2.02 -22.45 10.12
CA GLU A 26 -1.71 -23.87 10.10
C GLU A 26 -0.94 -24.25 8.81
N PRO A 27 0.29 -24.83 8.92
CA PRO A 27 1.04 -25.26 7.74
C PRO A 27 0.46 -26.53 7.13
N GLU A 28 0.69 -26.72 5.83
CA GLU A 28 0.40 -27.98 5.16
C GLU A 28 1.35 -29.08 5.67
N PRO A 29 0.88 -30.30 5.96
CA PRO A 29 1.78 -31.39 6.28
C PRO A 29 2.77 -31.63 5.11
N PRO A 30 4.04 -32.00 5.39
CA PRO A 30 4.99 -32.28 4.32
C PRO A 30 4.46 -33.38 3.42
N GLU A 31 4.36 -33.10 2.12
CA GLU A 31 3.97 -34.10 1.11
C GLU A 31 5.00 -35.24 1.10
N GLN A 32 4.50 -36.48 1.10
CA GLN A 32 5.34 -37.61 0.73
C GLN A 32 5.70 -37.45 -0.74
N PRO A 33 6.95 -37.67 -1.16
CA PRO A 33 7.38 -37.44 -2.53
C PRO A 33 6.56 -38.30 -3.50
N ASP A 34 5.72 -37.64 -4.28
CA ASP A 34 5.05 -38.26 -5.42
C ASP A 34 5.94 -38.06 -6.65
N GLU A 35 6.19 -39.15 -7.36
CA GLU A 35 7.04 -39.16 -8.54
C GLU A 35 6.29 -38.54 -9.73
N GLY A 36 6.71 -37.37 -10.13
CA GLY A 36 6.67 -36.86 -11.50
C GLY A 36 5.34 -36.51 -12.13
N VAL A 37 5.08 -35.21 -12.24
CA VAL A 37 4.34 -34.64 -13.41
C VAL A 37 5.05 -33.38 -13.89
N ASP A 38 5.48 -33.42 -15.16
CA ASP A 38 6.12 -32.32 -15.88
C ASP A 38 5.19 -31.10 -15.98
N ALA A 39 5.75 -29.90 -15.73
CA ALA A 39 5.08 -28.64 -15.93
C ALA A 39 5.09 -28.25 -17.42
N PRO A 40 3.99 -27.72 -17.99
CA PRO A 40 4.00 -27.16 -19.34
C PRO A 40 4.70 -25.80 -19.36
N SER A 41 5.57 -25.62 -20.34
CA SER A 41 6.22 -24.37 -20.69
C SER A 41 5.22 -23.36 -21.26
N ASP A 42 5.26 -22.15 -20.74
CA ASP A 42 4.46 -21.01 -21.23
C ASP A 42 5.27 -20.28 -22.32
N ASP A 43 4.69 -20.25 -23.53
CA ASP A 43 5.23 -19.50 -24.66
C ASP A 43 4.68 -18.07 -24.66
N GLY A 44 5.59 -17.10 -24.69
CA GLY A 44 5.30 -15.69 -24.63
C GLY A 44 4.44 -15.14 -25.78
N TYR A 45 3.60 -14.17 -25.44
CA TYR A 45 2.92 -13.31 -26.40
C TYR A 45 3.34 -11.85 -26.17
N SER A 46 4.09 -11.32 -27.12
CA SER A 46 4.33 -9.88 -27.21
C SER A 46 3.32 -9.26 -28.16
N SER A 47 2.69 -8.19 -27.80
CA SER A 47 1.98 -7.32 -28.75
C SER A 47 2.17 -5.86 -28.35
N ASP A 48 2.98 -5.20 -29.17
CA ASP A 48 3.01 -3.75 -29.30
C ASP A 48 1.74 -3.25 -29.96
N SER A 49 1.13 -2.19 -29.42
CA SER A 49 0.68 -1.09 -30.27
C SER A 49 0.23 0.11 -29.41
N ALA A 50 1.04 1.14 -29.46
CA ALA A 50 0.68 2.47 -29.01
C ALA A 50 -0.23 3.14 -30.06
N SER A 51 -1.34 3.70 -29.63
CA SER A 51 -2.02 4.76 -30.38
C SER A 51 -2.41 5.86 -29.41
N ALA A 52 -1.75 7.01 -29.57
CA ALA A 52 -1.98 8.21 -28.81
C ALA A 52 -3.13 9.02 -29.40
N THR A 53 -4.03 9.50 -28.52
CA THR A 53 -4.69 10.80 -28.71
C THR A 53 -5.16 11.30 -27.36
N SER A 54 -4.40 12.17 -26.78
CA SER A 54 -4.58 13.58 -26.51
C SER A 54 -5.72 14.02 -25.56
N THR A 55 -5.34 14.39 -24.34
CA THR A 55 -5.74 15.67 -23.75
C THR A 55 -4.56 16.22 -22.96
N SER A 56 -4.31 17.53 -23.07
CA SER A 56 -3.05 18.19 -22.77
C SER A 56 -2.65 18.20 -21.30
N ILE A 57 -2.00 17.14 -20.85
CA ILE A 57 -0.99 17.25 -19.80
C ILE A 57 0.25 17.76 -20.51
N SER A 58 0.91 18.81 -19.99
CA SER A 58 2.12 19.35 -20.63
C SER A 58 3.11 18.23 -20.90
N SER A 59 3.79 18.26 -22.05
CA SER A 59 4.77 17.22 -22.42
C SER A 59 5.82 16.96 -21.34
N SER A 60 6.12 17.96 -20.51
CA SER A 60 7.07 17.87 -19.39
C SER A 60 6.64 16.95 -18.23
N VAL A 61 5.36 16.66 -18.05
CA VAL A 61 4.85 15.75 -16.99
C VAL A 61 4.89 14.30 -17.45
N ARG A 62 4.84 14.07 -18.79
CA ARG A 62 4.97 12.74 -19.41
C ARG A 62 6.41 12.36 -19.75
N ASP A 63 7.39 13.25 -19.53
CA ASP A 63 8.80 12.88 -19.62
C ASP A 63 9.13 11.98 -18.42
N TYR A 64 9.68 10.81 -18.69
CA TYR A 64 10.12 9.86 -17.69
C TYR A 64 11.63 9.89 -17.53
N GLN A 65 12.11 9.52 -16.35
CA GLN A 65 13.51 9.22 -16.13
C GLN A 65 13.79 7.73 -16.23
N PHE A 66 14.98 7.41 -16.75
CA PHE A 66 15.45 6.03 -16.83
C PHE A 66 16.75 5.89 -16.03
N GLU A 67 16.76 4.96 -15.11
CA GLU A 67 17.93 4.60 -14.31
C GLU A 67 17.98 3.08 -14.14
N ASN A 68 19.15 2.46 -14.36
CA ASN A 68 19.32 1.00 -14.29
C ASN A 68 18.28 0.24 -15.15
N SER A 69 17.97 0.72 -16.36
CA SER A 69 16.96 0.18 -17.28
C SER A 69 15.52 0.19 -16.75
N ARG A 70 15.25 0.89 -15.66
CA ARG A 70 13.91 1.08 -15.10
C ARG A 70 13.43 2.50 -15.33
N ARG A 71 12.11 2.69 -15.44
CA ARG A 71 11.45 3.98 -15.64
C ARG A 71 10.95 4.52 -14.31
N TYR A 72 11.19 5.81 -14.06
CA TYR A 72 10.75 6.53 -12.85
C TYR A 72 9.93 7.77 -13.21
N HIS A 73 9.16 8.29 -12.22
CA HIS A 73 8.44 9.54 -12.35
C HIS A 73 9.40 10.73 -12.50
N LYS A 74 8.98 11.76 -13.26
CA LYS A 74 9.74 12.99 -13.43
C LYS A 74 9.18 14.16 -12.61
N PHE A 75 7.86 14.19 -12.42
CA PHE A 75 7.24 15.21 -11.59
C PHE A 75 7.75 15.07 -10.15
N LYS A 76 8.37 16.14 -9.62
CA LYS A 76 9.05 16.13 -8.32
C LYS A 76 10.03 14.95 -8.15
N GLU A 77 10.90 14.77 -9.15
CA GLU A 77 11.93 13.74 -9.21
C GLU A 77 12.62 13.49 -7.88
N GLY A 78 12.85 12.20 -7.56
CA GLY A 78 13.54 11.77 -6.34
C GLY A 78 12.67 11.75 -5.08
N LEU A 79 11.39 12.13 -5.12
CA LEU A 79 10.50 11.97 -3.97
C LEU A 79 10.14 10.52 -3.71
N TYR A 80 9.86 9.74 -4.75
CA TYR A 80 9.54 8.32 -4.66
C TYR A 80 10.65 7.47 -5.23
N GLN A 81 11.03 6.40 -4.54
CA GLN A 81 12.24 5.64 -4.83
C GLN A 81 12.04 4.44 -5.76
N PHE A 82 10.79 4.09 -6.07
CA PHE A 82 10.46 2.92 -6.88
C PHE A 82 10.10 3.31 -8.32
N PRO A 83 10.31 2.39 -9.30
CA PRO A 83 9.98 2.63 -10.71
C PRO A 83 8.46 2.69 -10.95
N ASN A 84 8.08 3.07 -12.18
CA ASN A 84 6.68 3.13 -12.63
C ASN A 84 6.48 2.50 -14.03
N ASP A 85 7.39 1.62 -14.44
CA ASP A 85 7.32 0.89 -15.71
C ASP A 85 6.25 -0.22 -15.72
N MET A 86 6.05 -0.86 -16.85
CA MET A 86 5.01 -1.88 -17.01
C MET A 86 5.14 -3.03 -16.01
N PRO A 87 6.33 -3.64 -15.77
CA PRO A 87 6.46 -4.70 -14.78
C PRO A 87 6.06 -4.25 -13.36
N GLU A 88 6.34 -2.98 -13.00
CA GLU A 88 5.91 -2.45 -11.72
C GLU A 88 4.40 -2.22 -11.65
N GLN A 89 3.78 -1.76 -12.74
CA GLN A 89 2.32 -1.60 -12.83
C GLN A 89 1.60 -2.95 -12.68
N GLU A 90 2.03 -3.99 -13.37
CA GLU A 90 1.50 -5.36 -13.25
C GLU A 90 1.62 -5.89 -11.81
N ARG A 91 2.75 -5.61 -11.16
CA ARG A 91 2.97 -5.98 -9.76
C ARG A 91 2.03 -5.22 -8.81
N GLU A 92 1.79 -3.93 -9.05
CA GLU A 92 0.85 -3.13 -8.25
C GLU A 92 -0.59 -3.61 -8.43
N ASP A 93 -1.00 -4.02 -9.64
CA ASP A 93 -2.32 -4.60 -9.90
C ASP A 93 -2.48 -5.97 -9.19
N MET A 94 -1.42 -6.77 -9.14
CA MET A 94 -1.42 -8.00 -8.33
C MET A 94 -1.55 -7.69 -6.83
N LYS A 95 -0.87 -6.65 -6.31
CA LYS A 95 -1.04 -6.18 -4.93
C LYS A 95 -2.48 -5.72 -4.65
N HIS A 96 -3.12 -5.05 -5.61
CA HIS A 96 -4.52 -4.69 -5.50
C HIS A 96 -5.40 -5.92 -5.29
N THR A 97 -5.22 -6.95 -6.12
CA THR A 97 -5.94 -8.23 -6.00
C THR A 97 -5.73 -8.87 -4.62
N VAL A 98 -4.50 -8.91 -4.12
CA VAL A 98 -4.18 -9.45 -2.78
C VAL A 98 -4.90 -8.65 -1.69
N ALA A 99 -4.89 -7.31 -1.77
CA ALA A 99 -5.55 -6.46 -0.78
C ALA A 99 -7.06 -6.69 -0.74
N VAL A 100 -7.72 -6.79 -1.91
CA VAL A 100 -9.16 -7.10 -2.01
C VAL A 100 -9.48 -8.46 -1.38
N HIS A 101 -8.67 -9.50 -1.64
CA HIS A 101 -8.85 -10.81 -0.98
C HIS A 101 -8.69 -10.73 0.54
N LEU A 102 -7.69 -9.98 1.03
CA LEU A 102 -7.48 -9.76 2.46
C LEU A 102 -8.64 -9.00 3.12
N LEU A 103 -9.32 -8.14 2.39
CA LEU A 103 -10.52 -7.43 2.84
C LEU A 103 -11.82 -8.24 2.65
N GLY A 104 -11.72 -9.52 2.27
CA GLY A 104 -12.88 -10.40 2.08
C GLY A 104 -13.72 -10.03 0.86
N GLY A 105 -13.08 -9.60 -0.21
CA GLY A 105 -13.71 -9.17 -1.47
C GLY A 105 -14.23 -7.74 -1.46
N LYS A 106 -13.92 -6.94 -0.45
CA LYS A 106 -14.34 -5.54 -0.33
C LYS A 106 -13.24 -4.60 -0.81
N LEU A 107 -13.62 -3.44 -1.31
CA LEU A 107 -12.68 -2.38 -1.67
C LEU A 107 -12.28 -1.54 -0.45
N HIS A 108 -13.12 -1.48 0.58
CA HIS A 108 -12.92 -0.70 1.80
C HIS A 108 -13.61 -1.33 3.02
N ASN A 109 -13.13 -1.00 4.21
CA ASN A 109 -13.75 -1.34 5.50
C ASN A 109 -14.46 -0.16 6.17
N ALA A 110 -14.21 1.07 5.71
CA ALA A 110 -14.93 2.26 6.15
C ALA A 110 -16.43 2.10 5.84
N PRO A 111 -17.36 2.30 6.80
CA PRO A 111 -18.79 2.12 6.57
C PRO A 111 -19.36 3.33 5.81
N LEU A 112 -19.30 3.30 4.51
CA LEU A 112 -19.81 4.37 3.62
C LEU A 112 -21.30 4.17 3.32
N GLU A 113 -22.06 5.25 3.50
CA GLU A 113 -23.50 5.28 3.15
C GLU A 113 -23.76 6.22 1.98
N ARG A 114 -23.64 5.98 0.76
CA ARG A 114 -23.84 6.88 -0.39
C ARG A 114 -22.81 8.02 -0.47
N PRO A 115 -21.54 7.70 -0.55
CA PRO A 115 -20.50 8.71 -0.70
C PRO A 115 -20.75 9.52 -1.99
N GLN A 116 -20.37 10.81 -1.95
CA GLN A 116 -20.49 11.71 -3.09
C GLN A 116 -19.14 12.06 -3.66
N LYS A 117 -18.09 12.05 -2.82
CA LYS A 117 -16.76 12.42 -3.24
C LYS A 117 -15.68 11.64 -2.46
N ILE A 118 -14.87 10.94 -3.20
CA ILE A 118 -13.80 10.05 -2.71
C ILE A 118 -12.48 10.50 -3.31
N ILE A 119 -11.42 10.48 -2.51
CA ILE A 119 -10.06 10.68 -3.01
C ILE A 119 -9.20 9.45 -2.68
N ASP A 120 -8.41 9.01 -3.66
CA ASP A 120 -7.41 7.96 -3.55
C ASP A 120 -6.01 8.57 -3.70
N ILE A 121 -5.26 8.58 -2.62
CA ILE A 121 -3.93 9.19 -2.52
C ILE A 121 -2.86 8.15 -2.85
N GLY A 122 -2.00 8.43 -3.84
CA GLY A 122 -1.04 7.44 -4.35
C GLY A 122 -1.75 6.34 -5.14
N THR A 123 -2.63 6.75 -6.05
CA THR A 123 -3.54 5.84 -6.78
C THR A 123 -2.82 4.80 -7.65
N GLY A 124 -1.53 5.01 -7.98
CA GLY A 124 -0.72 4.11 -8.80
C GLY A 124 -1.33 3.89 -10.18
N THR A 125 -1.65 2.64 -10.53
CA THR A 125 -2.33 2.27 -11.78
C THR A 125 -3.77 2.76 -11.85
N GLY A 126 -4.37 3.15 -10.72
CA GLY A 126 -5.77 3.58 -10.63
C GLY A 126 -6.77 2.46 -10.43
N SER A 127 -6.33 1.21 -10.30
CA SER A 127 -7.22 0.02 -10.20
C SER A 127 -8.24 0.17 -9.08
N TRP A 128 -7.83 0.59 -7.87
CA TRP A 128 -8.77 0.80 -6.77
C TRP A 128 -9.77 1.93 -7.05
N ALA A 129 -9.32 3.04 -7.60
CA ALA A 129 -10.20 4.18 -7.91
C ALA A 129 -11.22 3.84 -9.01
N ILE A 130 -10.83 3.01 -9.98
CA ILE A 130 -11.72 2.50 -11.05
C ILE A 130 -12.79 1.61 -10.44
N ASP A 131 -12.40 0.62 -9.63
CA ASP A 131 -13.35 -0.29 -8.97
C ASP A 131 -14.31 0.45 -8.04
N MET A 132 -13.83 1.48 -7.31
CA MET A 132 -14.69 2.36 -6.50
C MET A 132 -15.64 3.19 -7.36
N GLY A 133 -15.22 3.60 -8.55
CA GLY A 133 -16.08 4.29 -9.51
C GLY A 133 -17.24 3.42 -9.99
N ASP A 134 -16.97 2.15 -10.21
CA ASP A 134 -17.99 1.16 -10.60
C ASP A 134 -18.90 0.79 -9.42
N GLU A 135 -18.37 0.66 -8.20
CA GLU A 135 -19.15 0.36 -7.00
C GLU A 135 -20.07 1.53 -6.59
N TYR A 136 -19.58 2.78 -6.77
CA TYR A 136 -20.31 4.00 -6.42
C TYR A 136 -20.50 4.94 -7.62
N PRO A 137 -21.34 4.61 -8.61
CA PRO A 137 -21.47 5.38 -9.86
C PRO A 137 -22.00 6.82 -9.66
N ALA A 138 -22.57 7.13 -8.49
CA ALA A 138 -23.02 8.47 -8.14
C ALA A 138 -21.94 9.33 -7.45
N ALA A 139 -20.80 8.73 -7.05
CA ALA A 139 -19.71 9.42 -6.40
C ALA A 139 -18.68 9.91 -7.42
N GLU A 140 -18.12 11.11 -7.20
CA GLU A 140 -16.89 11.53 -7.87
C GLU A 140 -15.70 10.84 -7.17
N VAL A 141 -14.92 10.05 -7.92
CA VAL A 141 -13.69 9.41 -7.44
C VAL A 141 -12.49 10.10 -8.08
N ILE A 142 -11.57 10.59 -7.26
CA ILE A 142 -10.38 11.30 -7.70
C ILE A 142 -9.15 10.52 -7.23
N GLY A 143 -8.35 10.00 -8.16
CA GLY A 143 -7.04 9.43 -7.86
C GLY A 143 -5.94 10.46 -8.08
N ILE A 144 -5.00 10.59 -7.14
CA ILE A 144 -3.79 11.42 -7.31
C ILE A 144 -2.54 10.56 -7.21
N ASP A 145 -1.55 10.85 -8.04
CA ASP A 145 -0.24 10.19 -8.04
C ASP A 145 0.83 11.13 -8.63
N LEU A 146 2.10 10.87 -8.33
CA LEU A 146 3.23 11.55 -8.96
C LEU A 146 3.45 11.11 -10.43
N SER A 147 2.89 9.96 -10.81
CA SER A 147 3.07 9.30 -12.11
C SER A 147 1.78 9.31 -12.93
N PRO A 148 1.78 9.81 -14.17
CA PRO A 148 0.63 9.75 -15.08
C PRO A 148 0.57 8.38 -15.80
N ILE A 149 0.42 7.29 -15.04
CA ILE A 149 0.45 5.90 -15.55
C ILE A 149 -0.94 5.27 -15.66
N GLN A 150 -1.98 5.99 -15.26
CA GLN A 150 -3.35 5.50 -15.25
C GLN A 150 -3.90 5.32 -16.67
N PRO A 151 -4.84 4.38 -16.88
CA PRO A 151 -5.41 4.10 -18.19
C PRO A 151 -6.20 5.31 -18.71
N PRO A 152 -6.24 5.51 -20.05
CA PRO A 152 -6.97 6.62 -20.66
C PRO A 152 -8.49 6.44 -20.66
N TRP A 153 -8.98 5.21 -20.50
CA TRP A 153 -10.40 4.86 -20.47
C TRP A 153 -10.78 4.43 -19.07
N VAL A 154 -11.65 5.22 -18.44
CA VAL A 154 -12.09 5.03 -17.04
C VAL A 154 -13.58 5.32 -16.93
N PRO A 155 -14.26 4.87 -15.88
CA PRO A 155 -15.64 5.25 -15.59
C PRO A 155 -15.83 6.78 -15.63
N PRO A 156 -16.97 7.30 -16.08
CA PRO A 156 -17.17 8.75 -16.27
C PRO A 156 -17.10 9.58 -14.98
N ASN A 157 -17.24 8.92 -13.84
CA ASN A 157 -17.16 9.51 -12.49
C ASN A 157 -15.76 9.42 -11.87
N VAL A 158 -14.78 8.81 -12.57
CA VAL A 158 -13.37 8.68 -12.11
C VAL A 158 -12.50 9.71 -12.83
N LYS A 159 -11.59 10.32 -12.09
CA LYS A 159 -10.59 11.27 -12.63
C LYS A 159 -9.24 11.03 -11.99
N PHE A 160 -8.17 11.20 -12.79
CA PHE A 160 -6.80 11.13 -12.30
C PHE A 160 -6.10 12.47 -12.44
N LEU A 161 -5.31 12.84 -11.43
CA LEU A 161 -4.52 14.06 -11.37
C LEU A 161 -3.08 13.72 -11.00
N VAL A 162 -2.14 14.38 -11.66
CA VAL A 162 -0.73 14.31 -11.26
C VAL A 162 -0.51 15.36 -10.18
N ASP A 163 -0.33 14.90 -8.94
CA ASP A 163 -0.15 15.78 -7.79
C ASP A 163 0.67 15.11 -6.69
N ASP A 164 1.18 15.91 -5.76
CA ASP A 164 1.92 15.45 -4.59
C ASP A 164 1.03 15.44 -3.36
N ALA A 165 0.87 14.28 -2.76
CA ALA A 165 0.06 14.07 -1.56
C ALA A 165 0.47 14.95 -0.36
N GLU A 166 1.73 15.34 -0.27
CA GLU A 166 2.26 16.19 0.81
C GLU A 166 2.21 17.69 0.49
N ALA A 167 1.83 18.08 -0.75
CA ALA A 167 1.56 19.47 -1.09
C ALA A 167 0.22 19.94 -0.46
N PRO A 168 -0.01 21.26 -0.33
CA PRO A 168 -1.29 21.76 0.16
C PRO A 168 -2.47 21.32 -0.71
N TRP A 169 -3.46 20.65 -0.13
CA TRP A 169 -4.61 20.16 -0.86
C TRP A 169 -5.55 21.29 -1.27
N LEU A 170 -5.96 21.31 -2.53
CA LEU A 170 -6.86 22.32 -3.08
C LEU A 170 -8.36 21.97 -2.88
N HIS A 171 -8.65 20.91 -2.16
CA HIS A 171 -10.03 20.50 -1.84
C HIS A 171 -10.65 21.45 -0.81
N ARG A 172 -11.93 21.78 -0.99
CA ARG A 172 -12.66 22.60 -0.03
C ARG A 172 -12.78 21.86 1.31
N PRO A 173 -12.70 22.57 2.43
CA PRO A 173 -12.99 21.97 3.74
C PRO A 173 -14.36 21.27 3.74
N ASN A 174 -14.46 20.16 4.46
CA ASN A 174 -15.69 19.38 4.62
C ASN A 174 -16.36 18.96 3.28
N SER A 175 -15.57 18.56 2.31
CA SER A 175 -16.07 18.19 0.97
C SER A 175 -15.93 16.72 0.60
N LEU A 176 -15.06 15.96 1.29
CA LEU A 176 -14.79 14.56 0.99
C LEU A 176 -15.55 13.63 1.96
N ASP A 177 -16.04 12.52 1.44
CA ASP A 177 -16.67 11.45 2.22
C ASP A 177 -15.65 10.38 2.64
N LEU A 178 -14.66 10.11 1.76
CA LEU A 178 -13.57 9.17 2.03
C LEU A 178 -12.25 9.75 1.51
N VAL A 179 -11.21 9.62 2.34
CA VAL A 179 -9.80 9.72 1.96
C VAL A 179 -9.21 8.32 2.08
N HIS A 180 -8.76 7.74 0.98
CA HIS A 180 -8.12 6.43 0.93
C HIS A 180 -6.63 6.57 0.60
N LEU A 181 -5.80 5.82 1.32
CA LEU A 181 -4.35 5.73 1.10
C LEU A 181 -3.92 4.28 1.26
N ARG A 182 -3.37 3.66 0.22
CA ARG A 182 -2.92 2.28 0.30
C ARG A 182 -1.44 2.13 -0.04
N ASN A 183 -0.70 1.41 0.82
CA ASN A 183 0.74 1.16 0.64
C ASN A 183 1.60 2.43 0.56
N MET A 184 1.25 3.45 1.32
CA MET A 184 1.89 4.75 1.30
C MET A 184 3.04 4.90 2.30
N SER A 185 3.33 3.89 3.13
CA SER A 185 4.42 3.94 4.13
C SER A 185 5.81 4.09 3.51
N THR A 186 5.96 3.79 2.21
CA THR A 186 7.21 3.97 1.48
C THR A 186 7.31 5.31 0.72
N ALA A 187 6.30 6.16 0.83
CA ALA A 187 6.18 7.41 0.07
C ALA A 187 6.05 8.65 0.96
N ILE A 188 5.27 8.58 2.04
CA ILE A 188 4.94 9.72 2.89
C ILE A 188 6.03 9.96 3.94
N LYS A 189 6.46 11.23 4.06
CA LYS A 189 7.44 11.69 5.04
C LYS A 189 6.79 12.34 6.26
N ASN A 190 5.72 13.09 6.07
CA ASN A 190 5.06 13.85 7.13
C ASN A 190 3.60 13.40 7.33
N TRP A 191 3.41 12.27 8.00
CA TRP A 191 2.10 11.71 8.31
C TRP A 191 1.19 12.66 9.10
N PRO A 192 1.67 13.39 10.15
CA PRO A 192 0.82 14.33 10.86
C PRO A 192 0.23 15.41 9.96
N ALA A 193 1.03 16.05 9.11
CA ALA A 193 0.54 17.07 8.18
C ALA A 193 -0.46 16.51 7.16
N LEU A 194 -0.23 15.28 6.67
CA LEU A 194 -1.18 14.60 5.79
C LEU A 194 -2.52 14.36 6.49
N PHE A 195 -2.50 13.90 7.74
CA PHE A 195 -3.73 13.66 8.50
C PHE A 195 -4.48 14.94 8.86
N GLU A 196 -3.78 16.05 9.12
CA GLU A 196 -4.40 17.37 9.29
C GLU A 196 -5.11 17.83 8.01
N GLN A 197 -4.51 17.64 6.83
CA GLN A 197 -5.14 17.95 5.55
C GLN A 197 -6.36 17.06 5.29
N ALA A 198 -6.25 15.76 5.53
CA ALA A 198 -7.36 14.82 5.42
C ALA A 198 -8.51 15.19 6.39
N TYR A 199 -8.19 15.52 7.65
CA TYR A 199 -9.17 15.95 8.64
C TYR A 199 -9.90 17.23 8.22
N SER A 200 -9.17 18.21 7.71
CA SER A 200 -9.74 19.47 7.24
C SER A 200 -10.72 19.28 6.08
N THR A 201 -10.37 18.43 5.13
CA THR A 201 -11.12 18.22 3.88
C THR A 201 -12.28 17.25 4.01
N LEU A 202 -12.21 16.28 4.92
CA LEU A 202 -13.30 15.34 5.18
C LEU A 202 -14.52 16.07 5.75
N LYS A 203 -15.72 15.67 5.33
CA LYS A 203 -16.99 16.05 5.95
C LYS A 203 -17.05 15.56 7.39
N PRO A 204 -17.81 16.23 8.29
CA PRO A 204 -18.20 15.63 9.56
C PRO A 204 -18.86 14.25 9.33
N GLY A 205 -18.34 13.21 9.99
CA GLY A 205 -18.76 11.81 9.76
C GLY A 205 -18.04 11.10 8.62
N GLY A 206 -17.22 11.80 7.82
CA GLY A 206 -16.39 11.20 6.76
C GLY A 206 -15.24 10.34 7.31
N TRP A 207 -14.67 9.50 6.47
CA TRP A 207 -13.69 8.48 6.85
C TRP A 207 -12.35 8.68 6.17
N ILE A 208 -11.30 8.28 6.87
CA ILE A 208 -9.98 8.01 6.28
C ILE A 208 -9.68 6.52 6.42
N GLU A 209 -9.09 5.91 5.39
CA GLU A 209 -8.72 4.50 5.39
C GLU A 209 -7.32 4.28 4.85
N LEU A 210 -6.53 3.46 5.56
CA LEU A 210 -5.13 3.17 5.29
C LEU A 210 -4.88 1.66 5.31
N PRO A 211 -5.16 0.93 4.21
CA PRO A 211 -4.70 -0.46 4.06
C PRO A 211 -3.20 -0.47 3.75
N GLU A 212 -2.41 -1.17 4.56
CA GLU A 212 -0.94 -1.07 4.48
C GLU A 212 -0.25 -2.40 4.75
N PHE A 213 0.70 -2.80 3.91
CA PHE A 213 1.59 -3.91 4.21
C PHE A 213 2.71 -3.45 5.15
N ARG A 214 2.85 -4.16 6.26
CA ARG A 214 4.01 -4.05 7.14
C ARG A 214 5.01 -5.14 6.80
N TRP A 215 6.05 -4.78 6.10
CA TRP A 215 7.06 -5.68 5.59
C TRP A 215 8.06 -6.11 6.69
N VAL A 216 7.55 -6.78 7.73
CA VAL A 216 8.35 -7.44 8.76
C VAL A 216 7.97 -8.89 8.78
N TYR A 217 8.94 -9.76 8.55
CA TYR A 217 8.72 -11.19 8.48
C TYR A 217 8.46 -11.78 9.87
N GLY A 218 7.34 -12.50 10.01
CA GLY A 218 6.98 -13.32 11.15
C GLY A 218 7.01 -14.80 10.82
N CYS A 219 6.99 -15.64 11.86
CA CYS A 219 6.92 -17.09 11.75
C CYS A 219 6.40 -17.66 13.08
N ASP A 220 5.39 -18.53 13.04
CA ASP A 220 4.76 -19.05 14.25
C ASP A 220 5.35 -20.38 14.74
N ASP A 221 6.05 -21.12 13.88
CA ASP A 221 6.54 -22.48 14.14
C ASP A 221 8.07 -22.64 14.20
N GLY A 222 8.78 -21.51 14.13
CA GLY A 222 10.25 -21.49 14.24
C GLY A 222 11.00 -21.94 12.98
N THR A 223 10.34 -22.11 11.83
CA THR A 223 10.99 -22.49 10.57
C THR A 223 11.80 -21.33 9.94
N LEU A 224 11.62 -20.09 10.42
CA LEU A 224 12.39 -18.92 9.94
C LEU A 224 13.84 -19.01 10.42
N ARG A 225 14.74 -19.38 9.52
CA ARG A 225 16.17 -19.53 9.81
C ARG A 225 16.88 -18.18 9.91
N PRO A 226 17.95 -18.06 10.74
CA PRO A 226 18.74 -16.84 10.85
C PRO A 226 19.43 -16.39 9.55
N ASP A 227 19.69 -17.32 8.63
CA ASP A 227 20.35 -17.07 7.33
C ASP A 227 19.36 -16.84 6.19
N TYR A 228 18.05 -16.82 6.47
CA TYR A 228 16.98 -16.49 5.50
C TYR A 228 17.04 -15.01 5.16
N THR A 229 17.30 -14.68 3.90
CA THR A 229 17.69 -13.31 3.47
C THR A 229 16.56 -12.30 3.26
N PRO A 230 15.29 -12.67 2.97
CA PRO A 230 14.22 -11.69 2.79
C PRO A 230 14.04 -10.71 3.98
N PRO A 231 14.14 -11.10 5.26
CA PRO A 231 14.13 -10.14 6.38
C PRO A 231 15.30 -9.14 6.31
N GLN A 232 16.51 -9.58 5.91
CA GLN A 232 17.66 -8.69 5.75
C GLN A 232 17.44 -7.70 4.59
N MET A 233 16.87 -8.17 3.48
CA MET A 233 16.50 -7.29 2.36
C MET A 233 15.55 -6.17 2.82
N VAL A 234 14.52 -6.52 3.57
CA VAL A 234 13.55 -5.54 4.10
C VAL A 234 14.21 -4.57 5.08
N ALA A 235 15.12 -5.05 5.94
CA ALA A 235 15.88 -4.19 6.84
C ALA A 235 16.73 -3.18 6.05
N ASN A 236 17.41 -3.62 5.00
CA ASN A 236 18.19 -2.74 4.13
C ASN A 236 17.30 -1.72 3.39
N ILE A 237 16.12 -2.12 2.91
CA ILE A 237 15.15 -1.19 2.29
C ILE A 237 14.72 -0.13 3.31
N ARG A 238 14.37 -0.52 4.54
CA ARG A 238 14.01 0.39 5.63
C ARG A 238 15.12 1.41 5.89
N ASP A 239 16.35 0.94 6.04
CA ASP A 239 17.50 1.79 6.35
C ASP A 239 17.82 2.74 5.17
N ALA A 240 17.67 2.26 3.93
CA ALA A 240 17.77 3.08 2.74
C ALA A 240 16.70 4.17 2.69
N LEU A 241 15.42 3.82 2.89
CA LEU A 241 14.30 4.76 2.87
C LEU A 241 14.40 5.81 3.99
N ALA A 242 14.94 5.43 5.14
CA ALA A 242 15.19 6.36 6.25
C ALA A 242 16.15 7.50 5.86
N THR A 243 17.11 7.27 4.95
CA THR A 243 18.00 8.34 4.44
C THR A 243 17.28 9.42 3.66
N PHE A 244 16.08 9.10 3.12
CA PHE A 244 15.18 10.04 2.42
C PHE A 244 14.12 10.64 3.35
N GLY A 245 14.16 10.34 4.67
CA GLY A 245 13.19 10.80 5.66
C GLY A 245 11.87 10.01 5.66
N ILE A 246 11.85 8.80 5.08
CA ILE A 246 10.67 7.95 4.99
C ILE A 246 10.66 6.94 6.14
N GLU A 247 9.54 6.86 6.86
CA GLU A 247 9.30 5.90 7.93
C GLU A 247 8.54 4.68 7.39
N MET A 248 9.25 3.66 6.93
CA MET A 248 8.66 2.47 6.28
C MET A 248 7.67 1.70 7.16
N HIS A 249 7.77 1.80 8.48
CA HIS A 249 6.88 1.13 9.43
C HIS A 249 5.83 2.08 10.05
N ALA A 250 5.43 3.12 9.33
CA ALA A 250 4.46 4.10 9.80
C ALA A 250 3.10 3.50 10.19
N ALA A 251 2.70 2.38 9.58
CA ALA A 251 1.45 1.68 9.88
C ALA A 251 1.28 1.35 11.38
N GLU A 252 2.37 1.08 12.10
CA GLU A 252 2.35 0.80 13.54
C GLU A 252 1.92 1.99 14.39
N LYS A 253 2.20 3.22 13.91
CA LYS A 253 1.97 4.47 14.63
C LYS A 253 0.77 5.26 14.13
N ASN A 254 0.25 4.91 12.95
CA ASN A 254 -0.76 5.73 12.29
C ASN A 254 -2.08 5.76 13.04
N ALA A 255 -2.43 4.71 13.80
CA ALA A 255 -3.62 4.73 14.65
C ALA A 255 -3.53 5.82 15.75
N ASP A 256 -2.37 5.98 16.38
CA ASP A 256 -2.14 7.01 17.41
C ASP A 256 -2.10 8.41 16.77
N ARG A 257 -1.42 8.56 15.64
CA ARG A 257 -1.37 9.82 14.88
C ARG A 257 -2.76 10.29 14.43
N LEU A 258 -3.63 9.36 14.02
CA LEU A 258 -5.03 9.69 13.69
C LEU A 258 -5.79 10.19 14.91
N ARG A 259 -5.59 9.59 16.11
CA ARG A 259 -6.17 10.11 17.36
C ARG A 259 -5.68 11.52 17.68
N GLU A 260 -4.38 11.75 17.54
CA GLU A 260 -3.75 13.06 17.74
C GLU A 260 -4.31 14.12 16.78
N ALA A 261 -4.59 13.73 15.52
CA ALA A 261 -5.24 14.59 14.53
C ALA A 261 -6.75 14.82 14.77
N GLY A 262 -7.35 14.16 15.80
CA GLY A 262 -8.74 14.35 16.20
C GLY A 262 -9.74 13.36 15.61
N PHE A 263 -9.29 12.32 14.91
CA PHE A 263 -10.16 11.24 14.43
C PHE A 263 -10.66 10.37 15.59
N VAL A 264 -11.86 9.82 15.41
CA VAL A 264 -12.54 8.91 16.34
C VAL A 264 -12.93 7.62 15.64
N ASN A 265 -13.58 6.70 16.35
CA ASN A 265 -14.07 5.43 15.81
C ASN A 265 -13.00 4.67 15.01
N ILE A 266 -11.79 4.66 15.55
CA ILE A 266 -10.63 4.01 14.94
C ILE A 266 -10.82 2.49 14.99
N ARG A 267 -10.78 1.85 13.83
CA ARG A 267 -10.81 0.39 13.68
C ARG A 267 -9.48 -0.04 13.09
N HIS A 268 -8.82 -0.98 13.74
CA HIS A 268 -7.52 -1.47 13.32
C HIS A 268 -7.49 -2.99 13.41
N GLU A 269 -7.41 -3.64 12.26
CA GLU A 269 -7.26 -5.08 12.12
C GLU A 269 -5.89 -5.39 11.52
N ILE A 270 -5.24 -6.43 12.01
CA ILE A 270 -3.94 -6.89 11.52
C ILE A 270 -4.10 -8.33 11.05
N LYS A 271 -3.82 -8.58 9.76
CA LYS A 271 -3.92 -9.90 9.15
C LYS A 271 -2.54 -10.43 8.82
N LYS A 272 -2.32 -11.73 9.06
CA LYS A 272 -1.13 -12.44 8.61
C LYS A 272 -1.26 -12.78 7.14
N VAL A 273 -0.25 -12.42 6.35
CA VAL A 273 -0.20 -12.67 4.92
C VAL A 273 0.96 -13.60 4.62
N PRO A 274 0.73 -14.86 4.27
CA PRO A 274 1.80 -15.82 4.00
C PRO A 274 2.72 -15.34 2.88
N VAL A 275 3.97 -15.77 2.93
CA VAL A 275 4.93 -15.64 1.83
C VAL A 275 5.20 -17.06 1.31
N GLY A 276 4.48 -17.45 0.25
CA GLY A 276 4.57 -18.79 -0.32
C GLY A 276 3.33 -19.65 -0.09
N THR A 277 3.38 -20.87 -0.61
CA THR A 277 2.23 -21.80 -0.67
C THR A 277 2.16 -22.80 0.48
N TRP A 278 2.87 -22.54 1.56
CA TRP A 278 2.97 -23.41 2.73
C TRP A 278 1.68 -23.52 3.59
N PRO A 279 0.71 -22.57 3.59
CA PRO A 279 -0.51 -22.75 4.38
C PRO A 279 -1.35 -23.93 3.90
N LYS A 280 -2.00 -24.61 4.85
CA LYS A 280 -2.97 -25.68 4.59
C LYS A 280 -4.28 -25.16 3.99
N ASP A 281 -4.75 -23.98 4.46
CA ASP A 281 -5.96 -23.36 3.94
C ASP A 281 -5.79 -22.93 2.48
N PRO A 282 -6.68 -23.36 1.55
CA PRO A 282 -6.53 -23.05 0.13
C PRO A 282 -6.55 -21.54 -0.20
N SER A 283 -7.36 -20.75 0.52
CA SER A 283 -7.42 -19.31 0.31
C SER A 283 -6.12 -18.63 0.75
N MET A 284 -5.58 -19.02 1.92
CA MET A 284 -4.30 -18.52 2.41
C MET A 284 -3.13 -18.98 1.54
N LYS A 285 -3.19 -20.22 1.01
CA LYS A 285 -2.21 -20.73 0.03
C LYS A 285 -2.19 -19.88 -1.24
N MET A 286 -3.35 -19.54 -1.77
CA MET A 286 -3.48 -18.65 -2.96
C MET A 286 -2.97 -17.24 -2.66
N ILE A 287 -3.38 -16.65 -1.54
CA ILE A 287 -2.88 -15.34 -1.09
C ILE A 287 -1.37 -15.36 -0.95
N GLY A 288 -0.82 -16.42 -0.34
CA GLY A 288 0.62 -16.59 -0.16
C GLY A 288 1.39 -16.76 -1.47
N LEU A 289 0.81 -17.42 -2.46
CA LEU A 289 1.36 -17.53 -3.81
C LEU A 289 1.46 -16.13 -4.46
N TYR A 290 0.37 -15.38 -4.49
CA TYR A 290 0.37 -14.04 -5.06
C TYR A 290 1.30 -13.08 -4.31
N ASN A 291 1.28 -13.12 -2.98
CA ASN A 291 2.17 -12.28 -2.17
C ASN A 291 3.65 -12.58 -2.43
N ARG A 292 4.02 -13.86 -2.55
CA ARG A 292 5.38 -14.26 -2.94
C ARG A 292 5.73 -13.75 -4.35
N SER A 293 4.82 -13.88 -5.32
CA SER A 293 5.02 -13.37 -6.68
C SER A 293 5.21 -11.84 -6.68
N VAL A 294 4.37 -11.10 -5.97
CA VAL A 294 4.51 -9.64 -5.78
C VAL A 294 5.91 -9.27 -5.25
N ILE A 295 6.43 -10.03 -4.28
CA ILE A 295 7.77 -9.77 -3.73
C ILE A 295 8.84 -10.18 -4.75
N TYR A 296 8.73 -11.36 -5.33
CA TYR A 296 9.74 -11.95 -6.22
C TYR A 296 9.92 -11.12 -7.49
N ASP A 297 8.83 -10.75 -8.15
CA ASP A 297 8.84 -9.94 -9.38
C ASP A 297 9.27 -8.49 -9.10
N GLY A 298 8.97 -8.01 -7.88
CA GLY A 298 9.36 -6.68 -7.41
C GLY A 298 10.79 -6.54 -6.91
N LEU A 299 11.56 -7.62 -6.75
CA LEU A 299 12.85 -7.59 -6.05
C LEU A 299 13.79 -6.49 -6.55
N GLN A 300 13.99 -6.39 -7.86
CA GLN A 300 14.84 -5.35 -8.44
C GLN A 300 14.23 -3.95 -8.26
N ALA A 301 12.92 -3.82 -8.49
CA ALA A 301 12.20 -2.55 -8.38
C ALA A 301 12.30 -1.94 -6.98
N ILE A 302 12.11 -2.75 -5.94
CA ILE A 302 12.08 -2.29 -4.54
C ILE A 302 13.46 -2.17 -3.89
N THR A 303 14.52 -2.70 -4.52
CA THR A 303 15.88 -2.68 -3.95
C THR A 303 16.82 -1.78 -4.71
N MET A 304 16.80 -1.78 -6.07
CA MET A 304 17.81 -1.11 -6.86
C MET A 304 17.93 0.38 -6.51
N GLY A 305 16.83 1.14 -6.60
CA GLY A 305 16.82 2.56 -6.26
C GLY A 305 17.23 2.83 -4.80
N PRO A 306 16.54 2.25 -3.82
CA PRO A 306 16.91 2.44 -2.41
C PRO A 306 18.36 2.06 -2.08
N PHE A 307 18.86 0.91 -2.53
CA PHE A 307 20.21 0.46 -2.16
C PHE A 307 21.29 1.30 -2.81
N THR A 308 21.13 1.66 -4.07
CA THR A 308 22.13 2.48 -4.77
C THR A 308 22.15 3.92 -4.27
N ARG A 309 20.99 4.55 -4.15
CA ARG A 309 20.87 5.97 -3.77
C ARG A 309 20.94 6.17 -2.25
N GLY A 310 20.35 5.26 -1.46
CA GLY A 310 20.26 5.38 0.00
C GLY A 310 21.43 4.77 0.75
N LEU A 311 21.93 3.60 0.32
CA LEU A 311 23.01 2.86 0.98
C LEU A 311 24.35 2.96 0.24
N GLY A 312 24.37 3.48 -0.99
CA GLY A 312 25.58 3.60 -1.80
C GLY A 312 26.10 2.28 -2.37
N TRP A 313 25.25 1.25 -2.46
CA TRP A 313 25.63 -0.02 -3.09
C TRP A 313 25.79 0.16 -4.60
N LYS A 314 26.65 -0.66 -5.20
CA LYS A 314 26.74 -0.74 -6.64
C LYS A 314 25.61 -1.63 -7.19
N PRO A 315 25.12 -1.37 -8.41
CA PRO A 315 24.06 -2.19 -9.03
C PRO A 315 24.41 -3.69 -9.04
N GLU A 316 25.67 -4.04 -9.27
CA GLU A 316 26.15 -5.43 -9.30
C GLU A 316 26.09 -6.07 -7.92
N GLU A 317 26.34 -5.32 -6.85
CA GLU A 317 26.25 -5.80 -5.46
C GLU A 317 24.78 -6.12 -5.11
N VAL A 318 23.84 -5.27 -5.60
CA VAL A 318 22.40 -5.51 -5.42
C VAL A 318 22.00 -6.82 -6.12
N GLU A 319 22.38 -7.00 -7.41
CA GLU A 319 22.02 -8.21 -8.16
C GLU A 319 22.61 -9.47 -7.53
N VAL A 320 23.85 -9.46 -7.07
CA VAL A 320 24.47 -10.59 -6.36
C VAL A 320 23.71 -10.92 -5.08
N PHE A 321 23.32 -9.92 -4.30
CA PHE A 321 22.51 -10.11 -3.10
C PHE A 321 21.15 -10.73 -3.42
N LEU A 322 20.49 -10.27 -4.49
CA LEU A 322 19.18 -10.77 -4.91
C LEU A 322 19.19 -12.22 -5.38
N VAL A 323 20.32 -12.78 -5.81
CA VAL A 323 20.42 -14.23 -6.14
C VAL A 323 20.01 -15.09 -4.94
N LYS A 324 20.54 -14.76 -3.75
CA LYS A 324 20.19 -15.52 -2.54
C LYS A 324 18.75 -15.24 -2.09
N VAL A 325 18.30 -14.00 -2.18
CA VAL A 325 16.91 -13.63 -1.85
C VAL A 325 15.91 -14.40 -2.70
N ARG A 326 16.13 -14.48 -4.03
CA ARG A 326 15.28 -15.27 -4.95
C ARG A 326 15.22 -16.74 -4.54
N LYS A 327 16.38 -17.33 -4.22
CA LYS A 327 16.47 -18.72 -3.78
C LYS A 327 15.70 -18.95 -2.48
N ASP A 328 15.89 -18.06 -1.50
CA ASP A 328 15.27 -18.19 -0.18
C ASP A 328 13.74 -18.02 -0.26
N LEU A 329 13.22 -17.10 -1.08
CA LEU A 329 11.78 -16.91 -1.29
C LEU A 329 11.08 -18.15 -1.89
N MET A 330 11.80 -18.97 -2.62
CA MET A 330 11.27 -20.21 -3.21
C MET A 330 11.35 -21.40 -2.26
N ASP A 331 11.94 -21.23 -1.08
CA ASP A 331 12.05 -22.28 -0.06
C ASP A 331 10.72 -22.45 0.71
N THR A 332 9.94 -23.45 0.33
CA THR A 332 8.64 -23.72 0.94
C THR A 332 8.71 -24.31 2.35
N SER A 333 9.91 -24.68 2.83
CA SER A 333 10.12 -25.14 4.21
C SER A 333 10.13 -24.01 5.24
N VAL A 334 10.16 -22.75 4.78
CA VAL A 334 10.10 -21.56 5.64
C VAL A 334 8.67 -21.01 5.65
N HIS A 335 7.98 -21.16 6.77
CA HIS A 335 6.58 -20.74 6.93
C HIS A 335 6.50 -19.28 7.40
N SER A 336 7.05 -18.40 6.58
CA SER A 336 7.06 -16.98 6.90
C SER A 336 5.79 -16.25 6.43
N TYR A 337 5.46 -15.17 7.13
CA TYR A 337 4.38 -14.25 6.77
C TYR A 337 4.81 -12.79 7.01
N VAL A 338 4.10 -11.86 6.41
CA VAL A 338 4.13 -10.44 6.72
C VAL A 338 2.76 -10.00 7.24
N HIS A 339 2.61 -8.75 7.71
CA HIS A 339 1.32 -8.27 8.20
C HIS A 339 0.67 -7.30 7.21
N PHE A 340 -0.64 -7.36 7.15
CA PHE A 340 -1.47 -6.38 6.47
C PHE A 340 -2.33 -5.67 7.51
N HIS A 341 -2.17 -4.36 7.61
CA HIS A 341 -2.93 -3.49 8.50
C HIS A 341 -4.11 -2.91 7.75
N SER A 342 -5.32 -3.16 8.22
CA SER A 342 -6.53 -2.48 7.77
C SER A 342 -6.92 -1.48 8.85
N LEU A 343 -6.63 -0.20 8.59
CA LEU A 343 -6.86 0.89 9.54
C LEU A 343 -7.84 1.88 8.93
N CYS A 344 -8.96 2.15 9.60
CA CYS A 344 -9.84 3.24 9.25
C CYS A 344 -10.26 4.05 10.46
N ALA A 345 -10.54 5.33 10.25
CA ALA A 345 -10.92 6.27 11.30
C ALA A 345 -11.92 7.31 10.77
N GLN A 346 -12.75 7.85 11.66
CA GLN A 346 -13.82 8.76 11.31
C GLN A 346 -13.56 10.17 11.82
N LYS A 347 -13.81 11.18 11.01
CA LYS A 347 -13.93 12.56 11.49
C LYS A 347 -15.21 12.67 12.33
N PRO A 348 -15.19 13.25 13.53
CA PRO A 348 -16.40 13.43 14.35
C PRO A 348 -17.55 14.02 13.55
N GLY A 349 -18.78 13.55 13.82
CA GLY A 349 -20.01 14.15 13.29
C GLY A 349 -20.17 15.60 13.73
N ALA A 350 -21.02 16.37 13.04
CA ALA A 350 -21.36 17.70 13.51
C ALA A 350 -21.97 17.60 14.91
N PRO A 351 -21.63 18.50 15.84
CA PRO A 351 -22.31 18.56 17.13
C PRO A 351 -23.80 18.76 16.91
N SER A 352 -24.60 17.89 17.55
CA SER A 352 -26.07 17.92 17.53
C SER A 352 -26.60 19.15 18.24
#